data_711b02cfd0d425cb6f961da67983cc37
#
_entry.id   711b02cfd0d425cb6f961da67983cc37
#
_cell.length_a   1.000
_cell.length_b   1.000
_cell.length_c   1.000
_cell.angle_alpha   90.00
_cell.angle_beta   90.00
_cell.angle_gamma   90.00
#
_symmetry.space_group_name_H-M   'P 1'
#
loop_
_entity.id
_entity.type
_entity.pdbx_description
1 polymer ?
#
loop_
_entity_poly.entity_id
_entity_poly.type
_entity_poly.pdbx_seq_one_letter_code
_entity_poly.pdbx_strand_id
1 'polypeptide(L)'
;MMKKRMCLVFTAMVSVFLLCVGYTGNADELRHDTNAAKQLEIIRKTLSGLTEMKFKDAKKYYEESLKDLNTLIDTYAQTDEALQARFYTGVVHFEMRNFEDAITCFNAVLKQGEIDHNFKARTLYFKAKALLAKGDLTTAKETVAELRQVEPRAADAFGNELNGMVRIGKDAPPFNVTDFNGNVIDLSKYKGNVTILEFWATWADPCIEEFPKFKKLYSKFKDKGVQFLGISLDDDIEDLRGFVKQESVEWPQIFDGKRWKGKLPALYNVEMIPMIVVLDRENKVRYLGNEMENVSQIITALLSESKELPLFR
;
A
#
# COMPACT_ATOMS: atom_id res chain seq x y z
N MET A 1 -3.27 18.89 18.07
CA MET A 1 -4.21 17.77 18.22
C MET A 1 -4.55 17.03 16.91
N MET A 2 -3.81 17.31 15.80
CA MET A 2 -4.01 16.70 14.48
C MET A 2 -2.95 15.65 14.03
N LYS A 3 -1.92 15.40 14.85
CA LYS A 3 -0.85 14.41 14.54
C LYS A 3 -1.26 12.93 14.54
N LYS A 4 -2.51 12.61 14.95
CA LYS A 4 -2.99 11.21 15.13
C LYS A 4 -3.79 10.60 13.97
N ARG A 5 -4.09 11.35 12.90
CA ARG A 5 -5.04 10.87 11.87
C ARG A 5 -4.43 10.24 10.60
N MET A 6 -3.15 10.39 10.34
CA MET A 6 -2.55 9.99 9.07
C MET A 6 -1.95 8.57 9.05
N CYS A 7 -1.59 8.04 10.23
CA CYS A 7 -1.25 6.62 10.38
C CYS A 7 -2.52 5.75 10.55
N LEU A 8 -3.67 6.37 10.82
CA LEU A 8 -4.91 5.71 11.24
C LEU A 8 -5.70 5.03 10.11
N VAL A 9 -5.53 5.40 8.84
CA VAL A 9 -6.33 4.78 7.76
C VAL A 9 -5.80 3.40 7.41
N PHE A 10 -4.49 3.20 7.43
CA PHE A 10 -3.89 1.88 7.23
C PHE A 10 -4.07 0.97 8.44
N THR A 11 -3.99 1.53 9.66
CA THR A 11 -4.15 0.81 10.93
C THR A 11 -5.61 0.65 11.35
N ALA A 12 -6.51 1.58 11.01
CA ALA A 12 -7.93 1.50 11.38
C ALA A 12 -8.66 0.35 10.68
N MET A 13 -8.32 0.00 9.43
CA MET A 13 -8.89 -1.20 8.78
C MET A 13 -8.42 -2.50 9.45
N VAL A 14 -7.17 -2.59 9.88
CA VAL A 14 -6.67 -3.75 10.64
C VAL A 14 -7.35 -3.83 12.01
N SER A 15 -7.52 -2.70 12.70
CA SER A 15 -8.13 -2.66 14.04
C SER A 15 -9.63 -2.95 14.01
N VAL A 16 -10.39 -2.43 13.05
CA VAL A 16 -11.85 -2.67 12.95
C VAL A 16 -12.12 -4.12 12.53
N PHE A 17 -11.30 -4.74 11.68
CA PHE A 17 -11.46 -6.17 11.34
C PHE A 17 -10.98 -7.12 12.45
N LEU A 18 -10.05 -6.70 13.30
CA LEU A 18 -9.55 -7.51 14.42
C LEU A 18 -10.55 -7.57 15.60
N LEU A 19 -11.44 -6.59 15.75
CA LEU A 19 -12.26 -6.42 16.97
C LEU A 19 -13.70 -6.93 16.86
N CYS A 20 -14.24 -7.27 15.71
CA CYS A 20 -15.68 -7.45 15.53
C CYS A 20 -16.15 -8.78 14.96
N VAL A 21 -15.62 -9.94 15.35
CA VAL A 21 -16.40 -11.18 15.13
C VAL A 21 -16.10 -12.19 16.23
N GLY A 22 -17.06 -12.40 17.13
CA GLY A 22 -17.17 -13.62 17.87
C GLY A 22 -17.46 -14.76 16.87
N TYR A 23 -16.62 -15.77 16.87
CA TYR A 23 -16.81 -16.98 16.10
C TYR A 23 -18.06 -17.72 16.63
N THR A 24 -19.06 -17.93 15.75
CA THR A 24 -20.15 -18.87 15.99
C THR A 24 -20.01 -20.00 14.99
N GLY A 25 -19.06 -20.92 15.25
CA GLY A 25 -18.84 -22.09 14.42
C GLY A 25 -19.86 -23.19 14.66
N ASN A 26 -20.23 -23.87 13.60
CA ASN A 26 -20.95 -25.14 13.70
C ASN A 26 -19.99 -26.25 14.14
N ALA A 27 -20.43 -27.04 15.13
CA ALA A 27 -19.62 -27.87 16.00
C ALA A 27 -19.47 -29.30 15.49
N ASP A 28 -18.65 -29.57 14.47
CA ASP A 28 -18.44 -31.02 14.17
C ASP A 28 -17.00 -31.48 13.87
N GLU A 29 -15.95 -30.64 13.81
CA GLU A 29 -14.59 -31.18 13.61
C GLU A 29 -13.45 -30.50 14.40
N LEU A 30 -13.61 -29.28 14.93
CA LEU A 30 -12.59 -28.64 15.78
C LEU A 30 -13.13 -28.43 17.20
N ARG A 31 -12.30 -28.74 18.20
CA ARG A 31 -12.68 -28.64 19.61
C ARG A 31 -12.36 -27.25 20.14
N HIS A 32 -13.32 -26.58 20.76
CA HIS A 32 -13.08 -25.35 21.53
C HIS A 32 -12.37 -25.69 22.85
N ASP A 33 -11.24 -25.01 23.15
CA ASP A 33 -10.51 -25.12 24.41
C ASP A 33 -10.45 -23.79 25.14
N THR A 34 -10.98 -23.75 26.35
CA THR A 34 -11.10 -22.51 27.16
C THR A 34 -9.73 -21.92 27.55
N ASN A 35 -8.70 -22.73 27.72
CA ASN A 35 -7.35 -22.23 28.04
C ASN A 35 -6.68 -21.66 26.79
N ALA A 36 -6.82 -22.34 25.65
CA ALA A 36 -6.37 -21.83 24.37
C ALA A 36 -7.04 -20.50 24.03
N ALA A 37 -8.35 -20.39 24.24
CA ALA A 37 -9.11 -19.13 24.02
C ALA A 37 -8.59 -17.97 24.87
N LYS A 38 -8.31 -18.20 26.15
CA LYS A 38 -7.73 -17.17 27.03
C LYS A 38 -6.33 -16.73 26.57
N GLN A 39 -5.47 -17.67 26.19
CA GLN A 39 -4.14 -17.35 25.69
C GLN A 39 -4.21 -16.56 24.38
N LEU A 40 -5.05 -17.00 23.46
CA LEU A 40 -5.25 -16.30 22.18
C LEU A 40 -5.76 -14.87 22.37
N GLU A 41 -6.68 -14.65 23.31
CA GLU A 41 -7.22 -13.32 23.62
C GLU A 41 -6.13 -12.37 24.16
N ILE A 42 -5.23 -12.87 24.99
CA ILE A 42 -4.07 -12.10 25.48
C ILE A 42 -3.19 -11.67 24.30
N ILE A 43 -2.84 -12.61 23.42
CA ILE A 43 -2.02 -12.34 22.24
C ILE A 43 -2.70 -11.31 21.32
N ARG A 44 -4.00 -11.46 21.06
CA ARG A 44 -4.79 -10.52 20.27
C ARG A 44 -4.77 -9.11 20.84
N LYS A 45 -4.91 -8.95 22.14
CA LYS A 45 -4.82 -7.64 22.82
C LYS A 45 -3.44 -7.03 22.68
N THR A 46 -2.38 -7.84 22.82
CA THR A 46 -1.01 -7.38 22.59
C THR A 46 -0.84 -6.89 21.15
N LEU A 47 -1.21 -7.70 20.16
CA LEU A 47 -1.08 -7.34 18.75
C LEU A 47 -1.89 -6.09 18.37
N SER A 48 -3.09 -5.92 18.92
CA SER A 48 -3.90 -4.73 18.66
C SER A 48 -3.27 -3.44 19.22
N GLY A 49 -2.52 -3.53 20.32
CA GLY A 49 -1.78 -2.40 20.89
C GLY A 49 -0.56 -1.99 20.06
N LEU A 50 -0.02 -2.90 19.22
CA LEU A 50 1.17 -2.63 18.41
C LEU A 50 0.88 -1.78 17.17
N THR A 51 -0.37 -1.70 16.73
CA THR A 51 -0.76 -0.99 15.50
C THR A 51 -0.50 0.53 15.56
N GLU A 52 -0.36 1.10 16.75
CA GLU A 52 -0.03 2.52 16.96
C GLU A 52 1.47 2.78 17.19
N MET A 53 2.27 1.71 17.28
CA MET A 53 3.72 1.81 17.52
C MET A 53 4.50 1.94 16.21
N LYS A 54 5.69 2.57 16.28
CA LYS A 54 6.63 2.51 15.16
C LYS A 54 7.15 1.08 15.01
N PHE A 55 7.32 0.62 13.77
CA PHE A 55 7.76 -0.76 13.48
C PHE A 55 9.01 -1.18 14.27
N LYS A 56 10.01 -0.28 14.38
CA LYS A 56 11.25 -0.57 15.14
C LYS A 56 10.98 -0.91 16.61
N ASP A 57 10.02 -0.23 17.21
CA ASP A 57 9.68 -0.41 18.62
C ASP A 57 8.75 -1.64 18.81
N ALA A 58 7.91 -1.93 17.81
CA ALA A 58 6.98 -3.06 17.81
C ALA A 58 7.66 -4.41 17.52
N LYS A 59 8.82 -4.42 16.83
CA LYS A 59 9.46 -5.65 16.32
C LYS A 59 9.68 -6.71 17.41
N LYS A 60 10.17 -6.32 18.59
CA LYS A 60 10.38 -7.24 19.70
C LYS A 60 9.08 -7.93 20.14
N TYR A 61 8.00 -7.18 20.20
CA TYR A 61 6.70 -7.70 20.60
C TYR A 61 6.10 -8.62 19.53
N TYR A 62 6.35 -8.38 18.25
CA TYR A 62 6.02 -9.32 17.18
C TYR A 62 6.76 -10.65 17.32
N GLU A 63 8.07 -10.61 17.61
CA GLU A 63 8.89 -11.82 17.82
C GLU A 63 8.43 -12.59 19.05
N GLU A 64 8.06 -11.93 20.15
CA GLU A 64 7.49 -12.56 21.34
C GLU A 64 6.11 -13.19 21.01
N SER A 65 5.24 -12.46 20.33
CA SER A 65 3.92 -12.96 19.92
C SER A 65 4.01 -14.20 19.01
N LEU A 66 5.01 -14.27 18.12
CA LEU A 66 5.23 -15.47 17.30
C LEU A 66 5.56 -16.71 18.15
N LYS A 67 6.34 -16.56 19.20
CA LYS A 67 6.65 -17.68 20.12
C LYS A 67 5.39 -18.17 20.84
N ASP A 68 4.59 -17.22 21.34
CA ASP A 68 3.35 -17.54 22.07
C ASP A 68 2.33 -18.19 21.13
N LEU A 69 2.16 -17.67 19.90
CA LEU A 69 1.29 -18.24 18.88
C LEU A 69 1.73 -19.67 18.51
N ASN A 70 3.01 -19.90 18.27
CA ASN A 70 3.53 -21.23 17.94
C ASN A 70 3.32 -22.22 19.11
N THR A 71 3.57 -21.78 20.35
CA THR A 71 3.31 -22.60 21.54
C THR A 71 1.82 -22.99 21.63
N LEU A 72 0.91 -22.05 21.34
CA LEU A 72 -0.52 -22.32 21.33
C LEU A 72 -0.90 -23.31 20.20
N ILE A 73 -0.35 -23.15 19.01
CA ILE A 73 -0.56 -24.05 17.87
C ILE A 73 -0.11 -25.47 18.19
N ASP A 74 1.06 -25.62 18.82
CA ASP A 74 1.63 -26.93 19.14
C ASP A 74 0.88 -27.60 20.29
N THR A 75 0.50 -26.83 21.30
CA THR A 75 -0.18 -27.36 22.50
C THR A 75 -1.63 -27.75 22.21
N TYR A 76 -2.32 -26.99 21.35
CA TYR A 76 -3.76 -27.13 21.09
C TYR A 76 -4.07 -27.42 19.61
N ALA A 77 -3.25 -28.23 18.96
CA ALA A 77 -3.20 -28.42 17.49
C ALA A 77 -4.54 -28.72 16.81
N GLN A 78 -5.51 -29.32 17.52
CA GLN A 78 -6.81 -29.75 17.00
C GLN A 78 -7.96 -28.84 17.46
N THR A 79 -7.68 -27.59 17.75
CA THR A 79 -8.68 -26.62 18.20
C THR A 79 -8.88 -25.46 17.21
N ASP A 80 -10.04 -24.83 17.29
CA ASP A 80 -10.34 -23.60 16.56
C ASP A 80 -9.37 -22.48 16.90
N GLU A 81 -8.93 -22.43 18.15
CA GLU A 81 -7.96 -21.45 18.64
C GLU A 81 -6.59 -21.62 17.98
N ALA A 82 -6.15 -22.86 17.77
CA ALA A 82 -4.91 -23.14 17.05
C ALA A 82 -5.01 -22.72 15.58
N LEU A 83 -6.17 -22.90 14.94
CA LEU A 83 -6.42 -22.42 13.60
C LEU A 83 -6.39 -20.89 13.53
N GLN A 84 -7.03 -20.22 14.47
CA GLN A 84 -6.97 -18.76 14.60
C GLN A 84 -5.53 -18.28 14.90
N ALA A 85 -4.80 -18.98 15.75
CA ALA A 85 -3.40 -18.66 16.02
C ALA A 85 -2.53 -18.73 14.77
N ARG A 86 -2.74 -19.72 13.88
CA ARG A 86 -2.08 -19.78 12.55
C ARG A 86 -2.37 -18.57 11.70
N PHE A 87 -3.62 -18.10 11.70
CA PHE A 87 -3.99 -16.85 11.01
C PHE A 87 -3.22 -15.65 11.57
N TYR A 88 -3.17 -15.51 12.91
CA TYR A 88 -2.43 -14.40 13.54
C TYR A 88 -0.91 -14.50 13.33
N THR A 89 -0.36 -15.72 13.28
CA THR A 89 1.04 -15.94 12.87
C THR A 89 1.29 -15.36 11.48
N GLY A 90 0.38 -15.62 10.53
CA GLY A 90 0.44 -15.04 9.18
C GLY A 90 0.34 -13.51 9.20
N VAL A 91 -0.53 -12.93 10.02
CA VAL A 91 -0.63 -11.46 10.17
C VAL A 91 0.66 -10.87 10.74
N VAL A 92 1.25 -11.48 11.76
CA VAL A 92 2.52 -11.01 12.34
C VAL A 92 3.65 -11.09 11.32
N HIS A 93 3.76 -12.18 10.56
CA HIS A 93 4.74 -12.28 9.48
C HIS A 93 4.52 -11.20 8.41
N PHE A 94 3.26 -10.89 8.06
CA PHE A 94 2.93 -9.81 7.14
C PHE A 94 3.42 -8.45 7.66
N GLU A 95 3.15 -8.11 8.92
CA GLU A 95 3.60 -6.86 9.55
C GLU A 95 5.14 -6.79 9.63
N MET A 96 5.80 -7.93 9.81
CA MET A 96 7.27 -8.05 9.79
C MET A 96 7.85 -8.06 8.37
N ARG A 97 7.03 -7.93 7.33
CA ARG A 97 7.40 -8.02 5.90
C ARG A 97 7.95 -9.38 5.45
N ASN A 98 7.71 -10.43 6.21
CA ASN A 98 8.02 -11.82 5.87
C ASN A 98 6.87 -12.41 5.04
N PHE A 99 6.69 -11.90 3.82
CA PHE A 99 5.48 -12.18 3.02
C PHE A 99 5.33 -13.65 2.61
N GLU A 100 6.43 -14.39 2.40
CA GLU A 100 6.39 -15.83 2.11
C GLU A 100 5.83 -16.63 3.28
N ASP A 101 6.32 -16.36 4.50
CA ASP A 101 5.86 -17.04 5.70
C ASP A 101 4.39 -16.68 5.99
N ALA A 102 4.00 -15.42 5.77
CA ALA A 102 2.62 -14.99 5.88
C ALA A 102 1.70 -15.78 4.93
N ILE A 103 2.05 -15.88 3.64
CA ILE A 103 1.29 -16.63 2.62
C ILE A 103 1.21 -18.11 3.01
N THR A 104 2.30 -18.70 3.52
CA THR A 104 2.34 -20.09 3.98
C THR A 104 1.35 -20.33 5.12
N CYS A 105 1.31 -19.44 6.11
CA CYS A 105 0.36 -19.51 7.21
C CYS A 105 -1.11 -19.39 6.73
N PHE A 106 -1.41 -18.43 5.85
CA PHE A 106 -2.76 -18.27 5.30
C PHE A 106 -3.19 -19.47 4.45
N ASN A 107 -2.28 -20.03 3.66
CA ASN A 107 -2.55 -21.25 2.91
C ASN A 107 -2.85 -22.45 3.83
N ALA A 108 -2.13 -22.57 4.97
CA ALA A 108 -2.37 -23.61 5.94
C ALA A 108 -3.76 -23.48 6.60
N VAL A 109 -4.23 -22.25 6.85
CA VAL A 109 -5.60 -21.99 7.33
C VAL A 109 -6.63 -22.39 6.27
N LEU A 110 -6.45 -21.98 5.01
CA LEU A 110 -7.40 -22.22 3.92
C LEU A 110 -7.47 -23.72 3.50
N LYS A 111 -6.47 -24.53 3.84
CA LYS A 111 -6.44 -25.98 3.60
C LYS A 111 -7.24 -26.79 4.62
N GLN A 112 -7.60 -26.20 5.76
CA GLN A 112 -8.47 -26.88 6.72
C GLN A 112 -9.86 -27.06 6.10
N GLY A 113 -10.60 -28.07 6.56
CA GLY A 113 -11.91 -28.42 6.02
C GLY A 113 -12.94 -27.28 6.03
N GLU A 114 -14.09 -27.45 6.64
CA GLU A 114 -15.07 -26.39 6.76
C GLU A 114 -14.60 -25.32 7.77
N ILE A 115 -14.29 -24.11 7.25
CA ILE A 115 -13.97 -22.95 8.06
C ILE A 115 -15.09 -21.90 7.92
N ASP A 116 -15.32 -21.16 9.01
CA ASP A 116 -16.34 -20.10 9.03
C ASP A 116 -16.17 -19.12 7.85
N HIS A 117 -17.30 -18.71 7.28
CA HIS A 117 -17.36 -17.85 6.10
C HIS A 117 -16.58 -16.53 6.27
N ASN A 118 -16.77 -15.85 7.41
CA ASN A 118 -16.10 -14.58 7.69
C ASN A 118 -14.61 -14.80 7.92
N PHE A 119 -14.25 -15.91 8.56
CA PHE A 119 -12.85 -16.26 8.79
C PHE A 119 -12.14 -16.61 7.48
N LYS A 120 -12.80 -17.33 6.57
CA LYS A 120 -12.29 -17.59 5.21
C LYS A 120 -12.09 -16.30 4.43
N ALA A 121 -13.09 -15.41 4.42
CA ALA A 121 -13.00 -14.13 3.73
C ALA A 121 -11.80 -13.29 4.25
N ARG A 122 -11.65 -13.21 5.57
CA ARG A 122 -10.55 -12.49 6.21
C ARG A 122 -9.19 -13.09 5.86
N THR A 123 -9.08 -14.42 5.85
CA THR A 123 -7.84 -15.11 5.49
C THR A 123 -7.46 -14.87 4.04
N LEU A 124 -8.42 -14.94 3.11
CA LEU A 124 -8.23 -14.63 1.69
C LEU A 124 -7.80 -13.17 1.49
N TYR A 125 -8.40 -12.23 2.22
CA TYR A 125 -8.04 -10.82 2.17
C TYR A 125 -6.57 -10.59 2.55
N PHE A 126 -6.12 -11.12 3.69
CA PHE A 126 -4.73 -10.98 4.13
C PHE A 126 -3.74 -11.74 3.23
N LYS A 127 -4.12 -12.91 2.71
CA LYS A 127 -3.33 -13.63 1.70
C LYS A 127 -3.13 -12.78 0.44
N ALA A 128 -4.19 -12.17 -0.08
CA ALA A 128 -4.10 -11.29 -1.24
C ALA A 128 -3.19 -10.09 -0.97
N LYS A 129 -3.27 -9.47 0.21
CA LYS A 129 -2.36 -8.37 0.60
C LYS A 129 -0.90 -8.82 0.65
N ALA A 130 -0.62 -9.99 1.22
CA ALA A 130 0.74 -10.55 1.28
C ALA A 130 1.30 -10.86 -0.11
N LEU A 131 0.48 -11.43 -1.00
CA LEU A 131 0.86 -11.70 -2.40
C LEU A 131 1.18 -10.40 -3.16
N LEU A 132 0.36 -9.35 -2.99
CA LEU A 132 0.64 -8.05 -3.58
C LEU A 132 1.93 -7.43 -3.06
N ALA A 133 2.11 -7.43 -1.75
CA ALA A 133 3.32 -6.88 -1.13
C ALA A 133 4.59 -7.64 -1.54
N LYS A 134 4.47 -8.94 -1.86
CA LYS A 134 5.52 -9.77 -2.46
C LYS A 134 5.74 -9.45 -3.95
N GLY A 135 4.76 -8.86 -4.64
CA GLY A 135 4.79 -8.61 -6.09
C GLY A 135 4.17 -9.72 -6.95
N ASP A 136 3.55 -10.73 -6.34
CA ASP A 136 2.85 -11.80 -7.06
C ASP A 136 1.42 -11.37 -7.43
N LEU A 137 1.34 -10.55 -8.47
CA LEU A 137 0.07 -9.98 -8.93
C LEU A 137 -0.89 -11.04 -9.50
N THR A 138 -0.37 -12.09 -10.10
CA THR A 138 -1.19 -13.13 -10.74
C THR A 138 -1.98 -13.89 -9.68
N THR A 139 -1.27 -14.45 -8.70
CA THR A 139 -1.89 -15.20 -7.60
C THR A 139 -2.74 -14.29 -6.69
N ALA A 140 -2.37 -13.00 -6.56
CA ALA A 140 -3.20 -12.04 -5.84
C ALA A 140 -4.57 -11.86 -6.50
N LYS A 141 -4.64 -11.72 -7.83
CA LYS A 141 -5.90 -11.61 -8.58
C LYS A 141 -6.77 -12.86 -8.44
N GLU A 142 -6.16 -14.03 -8.52
CA GLU A 142 -6.86 -15.32 -8.31
C GLU A 142 -7.43 -15.37 -6.89
N THR A 143 -6.65 -15.00 -5.87
CA THR A 143 -7.11 -14.95 -4.48
C THR A 143 -8.24 -13.94 -4.27
N VAL A 144 -8.23 -12.80 -4.96
CA VAL A 144 -9.35 -11.83 -4.94
C VAL A 144 -10.58 -12.37 -5.63
N ALA A 145 -10.43 -13.15 -6.69
CA ALA A 145 -11.55 -13.84 -7.33
C ALA A 145 -12.20 -14.87 -6.40
N GLU A 146 -11.39 -15.62 -5.63
CA GLU A 146 -11.89 -16.50 -4.57
C GLU A 146 -12.59 -15.70 -3.46
N LEU A 147 -12.00 -14.59 -3.00
CA LEU A 147 -12.61 -13.70 -2.02
C LEU A 147 -13.96 -13.18 -2.49
N ARG A 148 -14.14 -12.89 -3.79
CA ARG A 148 -15.40 -12.41 -4.35
C ARG A 148 -16.51 -13.46 -4.26
N GLN A 149 -16.19 -14.75 -4.30
CA GLN A 149 -17.18 -15.82 -4.10
C GLN A 149 -17.63 -15.94 -2.65
N VAL A 150 -16.76 -15.53 -1.72
CA VAL A 150 -17.05 -15.57 -0.28
C VAL A 150 -17.64 -14.24 0.20
N GLU A 151 -16.99 -13.11 -0.04
CA GLU A 151 -17.41 -11.80 0.42
C GLU A 151 -17.23 -10.74 -0.70
N PRO A 152 -18.25 -10.54 -1.56
CA PRO A 152 -18.17 -9.64 -2.71
C PRO A 152 -17.76 -8.21 -2.35
N ARG A 153 -18.27 -7.65 -1.24
CA ARG A 153 -17.96 -6.27 -0.84
C ARG A 153 -16.49 -6.09 -0.47
N ALA A 154 -15.92 -7.06 0.26
CA ALA A 154 -14.50 -7.04 0.61
C ALA A 154 -13.63 -7.18 -0.65
N ALA A 155 -14.03 -8.04 -1.58
CA ALA A 155 -13.33 -8.21 -2.85
C ALA A 155 -13.40 -6.96 -3.74
N ASP A 156 -14.51 -6.24 -3.74
CA ASP A 156 -14.66 -4.98 -4.50
C ASP A 156 -13.81 -3.86 -3.91
N ALA A 157 -13.80 -3.73 -2.58
CA ALA A 157 -12.93 -2.79 -1.89
C ALA A 157 -11.44 -3.07 -2.19
N PHE A 158 -11.05 -4.35 -2.11
CA PHE A 158 -9.69 -4.78 -2.45
C PHE A 158 -9.38 -4.67 -3.94
N GLY A 159 -10.36 -4.92 -4.80
CA GLY A 159 -10.25 -4.77 -6.25
C GLY A 159 -9.95 -3.33 -6.67
N ASN A 160 -10.48 -2.34 -5.95
CA ASN A 160 -10.15 -0.93 -6.16
C ASN A 160 -8.69 -0.64 -5.75
N GLU A 161 -8.24 -1.17 -4.62
CA GLU A 161 -6.82 -1.12 -4.19
C GLU A 161 -5.93 -1.81 -5.23
N LEU A 162 -6.28 -3.03 -5.64
CA LEU A 162 -5.58 -3.81 -6.68
C LEU A 162 -5.54 -3.07 -8.03
N ASN A 163 -6.63 -2.46 -8.46
CA ASN A 163 -6.70 -1.70 -9.70
C ASN A 163 -5.85 -0.43 -9.65
N GLY A 164 -5.68 0.18 -8.48
CA GLY A 164 -4.70 1.22 -8.25
C GLY A 164 -3.26 0.72 -8.47
N MET A 165 -2.91 -0.46 -7.94
CA MET A 165 -1.59 -1.08 -8.10
C MET A 165 -1.36 -1.68 -9.50
N VAL A 166 -2.40 -2.17 -10.17
CA VAL A 166 -2.37 -2.74 -11.54
C VAL A 166 -2.01 -1.69 -12.60
N ARG A 167 -1.88 -0.43 -12.25
CA ARG A 167 -1.38 0.60 -13.19
C ARG A 167 0.07 0.41 -13.59
N ILE A 168 0.88 -0.27 -12.81
CA ILE A 168 2.25 -0.61 -13.21
C ILE A 168 2.21 -1.44 -14.51
N GLY A 169 2.96 -1.00 -15.53
CA GLY A 169 2.99 -1.58 -16.87
C GLY A 169 1.79 -1.21 -17.78
N LYS A 170 0.82 -0.44 -17.30
CA LYS A 170 -0.30 0.10 -18.08
C LYS A 170 -0.08 1.55 -18.44
N ASP A 171 -0.79 2.02 -19.46
CA ASP A 171 -0.79 3.42 -19.84
C ASP A 171 -1.27 4.29 -18.68
N ALA A 172 -0.55 5.37 -18.41
CA ALA A 172 -0.98 6.35 -17.42
C ALA A 172 -2.29 7.00 -17.87
N PRO A 173 -3.23 7.27 -16.95
CA PRO A 173 -4.44 8.00 -17.28
C PRO A 173 -4.09 9.34 -17.93
N PRO A 174 -4.62 9.63 -19.13
CA PRO A 174 -4.30 10.87 -19.83
C PRO A 174 -4.94 12.07 -19.11
N PHE A 175 -4.23 13.18 -19.11
CA PHE A 175 -4.76 14.44 -18.60
C PHE A 175 -4.27 15.64 -19.41
N ASN A 176 -5.11 16.66 -19.39
CA ASN A 176 -4.81 18.00 -19.87
C ASN A 176 -5.34 18.97 -18.81
N VAL A 177 -4.43 19.75 -18.22
CA VAL A 177 -4.67 20.67 -17.10
C VAL A 177 -3.77 21.89 -17.26
N THR A 178 -3.91 22.88 -16.39
CA THR A 178 -2.97 24.01 -16.29
C THR A 178 -2.14 23.93 -15.03
N ASP A 179 -0.89 24.39 -15.10
CA ASP A 179 -0.12 24.67 -13.90
C ASP A 179 -0.61 25.94 -13.20
N PHE A 180 -0.08 26.24 -12.01
CA PHE A 180 -0.49 27.42 -11.25
C PHE A 180 -0.03 28.77 -11.89
N ASN A 181 0.80 28.73 -12.92
CA ASN A 181 1.18 29.88 -13.74
C ASN A 181 0.29 30.03 -15.00
N GLY A 182 -0.64 29.11 -15.24
CA GLY A 182 -1.53 29.11 -16.40
C GLY A 182 -0.97 28.39 -17.64
N ASN A 183 0.18 27.72 -17.54
CA ASN A 183 0.73 26.94 -18.65
C ASN A 183 -0.02 25.62 -18.81
N VAL A 184 -0.31 25.23 -20.06
CA VAL A 184 -0.99 23.96 -20.36
C VAL A 184 -0.04 22.79 -20.18
N ILE A 185 -0.40 21.87 -19.31
CA ILE A 185 0.25 20.59 -19.05
C ILE A 185 -0.60 19.47 -19.65
N ASP A 186 -0.18 18.95 -20.77
CA ASP A 186 -0.80 17.82 -21.48
C ASP A 186 0.15 16.62 -21.42
N LEU A 187 -0.24 15.54 -20.74
CA LEU A 187 0.61 14.37 -20.55
C LEU A 187 1.10 13.77 -21.88
N SER A 188 0.32 13.88 -22.95
CA SER A 188 0.70 13.37 -24.26
C SER A 188 1.98 14.01 -24.82
N LYS A 189 2.27 15.25 -24.45
CA LYS A 189 3.47 15.98 -24.87
C LYS A 189 4.75 15.56 -24.16
N TYR A 190 4.63 14.74 -23.11
CA TYR A 190 5.76 14.21 -22.34
C TYR A 190 6.26 12.87 -22.87
N LYS A 191 5.58 12.27 -23.87
CA LYS A 191 6.07 11.06 -24.54
C LYS A 191 7.49 11.28 -25.09
N GLY A 192 8.31 10.25 -24.99
CA GLY A 192 9.74 10.29 -25.32
C GLY A 192 10.64 10.61 -24.15
N ASN A 193 10.08 11.08 -23.02
CA ASN A 193 10.79 11.36 -21.78
C ASN A 193 10.32 10.43 -20.66
N VAL A 194 11.17 10.19 -19.67
CA VAL A 194 10.74 9.65 -18.38
C VAL A 194 10.05 10.77 -17.61
N THR A 195 8.84 10.55 -17.10
CA THR A 195 8.07 11.59 -16.41
C THR A 195 7.80 11.19 -14.98
N ILE A 196 8.01 12.11 -14.06
CA ILE A 196 7.77 11.96 -12.62
C ILE A 196 6.59 12.83 -12.24
N LEU A 197 5.55 12.20 -11.66
CA LEU A 197 4.43 12.90 -11.04
C LEU A 197 4.59 12.78 -9.52
N GLU A 198 4.67 13.92 -8.83
CA GLU A 198 4.74 13.99 -7.37
C GLU A 198 3.42 14.56 -6.84
N PHE A 199 2.68 13.76 -6.07
CA PHE A 199 1.51 14.24 -5.33
C PHE A 199 1.93 14.59 -3.91
N TRP A 200 1.75 15.86 -3.53
CA TRP A 200 2.29 16.42 -2.29
C TRP A 200 1.45 17.58 -1.77
N ALA A 201 1.78 18.11 -0.60
CA ALA A 201 1.20 19.35 -0.08
C ALA A 201 2.12 20.01 0.96
N THR A 202 1.99 21.34 1.10
CA THR A 202 2.77 22.13 2.06
C THR A 202 2.38 21.85 3.52
N TRP A 203 1.13 21.46 3.77
CA TRP A 203 0.63 21.13 5.11
C TRP A 203 0.96 19.71 5.56
N ALA A 204 1.53 18.86 4.71
CA ALA A 204 1.82 17.46 5.01
C ALA A 204 3.27 17.31 5.49
N ASP A 205 3.48 17.15 6.82
CA ASP A 205 4.81 16.95 7.41
C ASP A 205 5.67 15.92 6.64
N PRO A 206 5.16 14.73 6.23
CA PRO A 206 5.95 13.77 5.48
C PRO A 206 6.42 14.27 4.10
N CYS A 207 5.63 15.13 3.45
CA CYS A 207 6.04 15.74 2.17
C CYS A 207 7.21 16.71 2.40
N ILE A 208 7.14 17.50 3.45
CA ILE A 208 8.18 18.48 3.79
C ILE A 208 9.48 17.77 4.22
N GLU A 209 9.38 16.68 4.99
CA GLU A 209 10.54 15.86 5.39
C GLU A 209 11.23 15.20 4.18
N GLU A 210 10.48 14.75 3.18
CA GLU A 210 11.01 14.10 1.97
C GLU A 210 11.42 15.10 0.88
N PHE A 211 10.95 16.34 0.93
CA PHE A 211 11.20 17.36 -0.10
C PHE A 211 12.70 17.57 -0.44
N PRO A 212 13.64 17.63 0.53
CA PRO A 212 15.07 17.76 0.22
C PRO A 212 15.60 16.59 -0.63
N LYS A 213 15.07 15.37 -0.43
CA LYS A 213 15.45 14.20 -1.24
C LYS A 213 14.88 14.30 -2.64
N PHE A 214 13.63 14.76 -2.79
CA PHE A 214 13.03 14.99 -4.09
C PHE A 214 13.77 16.08 -4.89
N LYS A 215 14.16 17.17 -4.23
CA LYS A 215 14.98 18.22 -4.83
C LYS A 215 16.35 17.70 -5.31
N LYS A 216 16.99 16.81 -4.55
CA LYS A 216 18.20 16.11 -4.99
C LYS A 216 17.95 15.21 -6.20
N LEU A 217 16.82 14.51 -6.21
CA LEU A 217 16.41 13.67 -7.35
C LEU A 217 16.22 14.52 -8.61
N TYR A 218 15.51 15.65 -8.50
CA TYR A 218 15.34 16.61 -9.58
C TYR A 218 16.69 17.10 -10.13
N SER A 219 17.57 17.60 -9.26
CA SER A 219 18.89 18.11 -9.64
C SER A 219 19.75 17.03 -10.34
N LYS A 220 19.61 15.77 -9.95
CA LYS A 220 20.34 14.63 -10.54
C LYS A 220 19.89 14.30 -11.96
N PHE A 221 18.60 14.52 -12.28
CA PHE A 221 18.01 13.98 -13.51
C PHE A 221 17.39 15.02 -14.46
N LYS A 222 17.20 16.29 -14.07
CA LYS A 222 16.55 17.34 -14.88
C LYS A 222 17.19 17.51 -16.27
N ASP A 223 18.50 17.36 -16.39
CA ASP A 223 19.25 17.53 -17.63
C ASP A 223 19.46 16.20 -18.40
N LYS A 224 18.79 15.12 -17.98
CA LYS A 224 18.96 13.76 -18.54
C LYS A 224 17.71 13.24 -19.27
N GLY A 225 16.80 14.12 -19.68
CA GLY A 225 15.56 13.73 -20.35
C GLY A 225 14.51 13.18 -19.38
N VAL A 226 14.53 13.63 -18.13
CA VAL A 226 13.49 13.36 -17.13
C VAL A 226 12.67 14.61 -16.90
N GLN A 227 11.37 14.49 -16.97
CA GLN A 227 10.42 15.56 -16.69
C GLN A 227 9.82 15.39 -15.30
N PHE A 228 9.63 16.49 -14.60
CA PHE A 228 9.07 16.51 -13.25
C PHE A 228 7.83 17.38 -13.21
N LEU A 229 6.76 16.86 -12.61
CA LEU A 229 5.48 17.57 -12.42
C LEU A 229 5.05 17.40 -10.96
N GLY A 230 4.90 18.49 -10.23
CA GLY A 230 4.29 18.51 -8.90
C GLY A 230 2.77 18.64 -9.04
N ILE A 231 2.03 17.86 -8.29
CA ILE A 231 0.57 17.95 -8.16
C ILE A 231 0.30 18.28 -6.70
N SER A 232 0.00 19.57 -6.44
CA SER A 232 -0.28 20.04 -5.09
C SER A 232 -1.68 19.68 -4.65
N LEU A 233 -1.80 19.14 -3.45
CA LEU A 233 -3.05 18.93 -2.74
C LEU A 233 -3.31 20.06 -1.71
N ASP A 234 -2.73 21.22 -1.90
CA ASP A 234 -3.07 22.40 -1.10
C ASP A 234 -4.46 22.91 -1.46
N ASP A 235 -5.10 23.63 -0.57
CA ASP A 235 -6.37 24.35 -0.81
C ASP A 235 -6.17 25.86 -0.93
N ASP A 236 -5.02 26.37 -0.46
CA ASP A 236 -4.63 27.77 -0.67
C ASP A 236 -3.44 27.86 -1.63
N ILE A 237 -3.62 28.66 -2.68
CA ILE A 237 -2.57 28.89 -3.69
C ILE A 237 -1.40 29.71 -3.13
N GLU A 238 -1.63 30.54 -2.14
CA GLU A 238 -0.58 31.39 -1.56
C GLU A 238 0.39 30.57 -0.69
N ASP A 239 -0.10 29.52 -0.01
CA ASP A 239 0.74 28.56 0.70
C ASP A 239 1.67 27.85 -0.29
N LEU A 240 1.12 27.36 -1.41
CA LEU A 240 1.91 26.73 -2.47
C LEU A 240 2.94 27.71 -3.06
N ARG A 241 2.52 28.92 -3.42
CA ARG A 241 3.41 29.94 -4.00
C ARG A 241 4.53 30.34 -3.04
N GLY A 242 4.19 30.50 -1.76
CA GLY A 242 5.14 30.81 -0.69
C GLY A 242 6.23 29.74 -0.63
N PHE A 243 5.83 28.48 -0.57
CA PHE A 243 6.76 27.35 -0.51
C PHE A 243 7.61 27.21 -1.78
N VAL A 244 6.99 27.28 -2.97
CA VAL A 244 7.70 27.21 -4.26
C VAL A 244 8.77 28.29 -4.36
N LYS A 245 8.47 29.52 -3.93
CA LYS A 245 9.42 30.63 -3.91
C LYS A 245 10.53 30.42 -2.87
N GLN A 246 10.18 30.06 -1.65
CA GLN A 246 11.11 29.83 -0.55
C GLN A 246 12.12 28.74 -0.90
N GLU A 247 11.62 27.60 -1.43
CA GLU A 247 12.43 26.44 -1.76
C GLU A 247 13.06 26.50 -3.16
N SER A 248 12.76 27.55 -3.96
CA SER A 248 13.24 27.70 -5.34
C SER A 248 12.90 26.46 -6.18
N VAL A 249 11.61 26.06 -6.20
CA VAL A 249 11.13 24.92 -6.97
C VAL A 249 11.08 25.29 -8.46
N GLU A 250 11.81 24.54 -9.29
CA GLU A 250 11.97 24.87 -10.72
C GLU A 250 10.99 24.09 -11.63
N TRP A 251 10.40 22.99 -11.16
CA TRP A 251 9.50 22.16 -11.97
C TRP A 251 8.05 22.63 -11.84
N PRO A 252 7.23 22.44 -12.90
CA PRO A 252 5.85 22.86 -12.93
C PRO A 252 5.03 22.30 -11.77
N GLN A 253 4.14 23.12 -11.21
CA GLN A 253 3.23 22.75 -10.14
C GLN A 253 1.78 22.86 -10.63
N ILE A 254 1.04 21.76 -10.60
CA ILE A 254 -0.37 21.68 -10.91
C ILE A 254 -1.16 21.89 -9.62
N PHE A 255 -2.14 22.77 -9.65
CA PHE A 255 -2.96 23.13 -8.49
C PHE A 255 -4.42 23.31 -8.92
N ASP A 256 -5.36 22.73 -8.19
CA ASP A 256 -6.80 22.94 -8.43
C ASP A 256 -7.57 23.33 -7.15
N GLY A 257 -6.90 23.45 -6.02
CA GLY A 257 -7.48 23.88 -4.73
C GLY A 257 -8.49 22.92 -4.11
N LYS A 258 -8.55 21.67 -4.59
CA LYS A 258 -9.60 20.70 -4.18
C LYS A 258 -9.06 19.57 -3.31
N ARG A 259 -7.81 19.64 -2.88
CA ARG A 259 -7.17 18.61 -2.06
C ARG A 259 -7.34 17.21 -2.68
N TRP A 260 -7.81 16.26 -1.87
CA TRP A 260 -8.08 14.88 -2.29
C TRP A 260 -9.17 14.74 -3.37
N LYS A 261 -10.05 15.75 -3.50
CA LYS A 261 -11.13 15.79 -4.51
C LYS A 261 -10.68 16.36 -5.84
N GLY A 262 -9.41 16.72 -5.95
CA GLY A 262 -8.83 17.23 -7.18
C GLY A 262 -8.90 16.21 -8.32
N LYS A 263 -8.88 16.74 -9.56
CA LYS A 263 -8.99 15.90 -10.76
C LYS A 263 -7.89 14.85 -10.84
N LEU A 264 -6.62 15.23 -10.61
CA LEU A 264 -5.49 14.32 -10.72
C LEU A 264 -5.37 13.36 -9.53
N PRO A 265 -5.52 13.80 -8.27
CA PRO A 265 -5.58 12.85 -7.14
C PRO A 265 -6.64 11.76 -7.33
N ALA A 266 -7.85 12.12 -7.77
CA ALA A 266 -8.91 11.16 -8.04
C ALA A 266 -8.58 10.23 -9.24
N LEU A 267 -8.02 10.77 -10.33
CA LEU A 267 -7.65 10.02 -11.53
C LEU A 267 -6.56 8.98 -11.27
N TYR A 268 -5.61 9.30 -10.38
CA TYR A 268 -4.50 8.43 -9.99
C TYR A 268 -4.76 7.63 -8.72
N ASN A 269 -5.97 7.72 -8.15
CA ASN A 269 -6.39 7.07 -6.90
C ASN A 269 -5.40 7.32 -5.76
N VAL A 270 -5.09 8.60 -5.53
CA VAL A 270 -4.14 9.03 -4.49
C VAL A 270 -4.84 9.03 -3.14
N GLU A 271 -4.44 8.14 -2.25
CA GLU A 271 -5.01 8.00 -0.90
C GLU A 271 -4.06 8.50 0.19
N MET A 272 -2.78 8.70 -0.17
CA MET A 272 -1.75 9.20 0.75
C MET A 272 -0.74 10.08 0.00
N ILE A 273 -0.12 11.00 0.71
CA ILE A 273 1.00 11.82 0.21
C ILE A 273 2.18 11.80 1.21
N PRO A 274 3.44 11.92 0.74
CA PRO A 274 3.81 12.03 -0.67
C PRO A 274 3.58 10.73 -1.44
N MET A 275 3.15 10.86 -2.72
CA MET A 275 3.10 9.74 -3.64
C MET A 275 3.79 10.12 -4.95
N ILE A 276 4.64 9.23 -5.45
CA ILE A 276 5.38 9.43 -6.70
C ILE A 276 4.94 8.38 -7.71
N VAL A 277 4.65 8.83 -8.92
CA VAL A 277 4.41 7.98 -10.08
C VAL A 277 5.54 8.21 -11.08
N VAL A 278 6.21 7.14 -11.49
CA VAL A 278 7.22 7.18 -12.56
C VAL A 278 6.62 6.60 -13.83
N LEU A 279 6.67 7.38 -14.91
CA LEU A 279 6.23 7.01 -16.23
C LEU A 279 7.44 6.81 -17.15
N ASP A 280 7.40 5.79 -18.01
CA ASP A 280 8.40 5.62 -19.06
C ASP A 280 8.13 6.54 -20.27
N ARG A 281 8.97 6.40 -21.31
CA ARG A 281 8.88 7.21 -22.52
C ARG A 281 7.60 7.03 -23.34
N GLU A 282 6.84 5.96 -23.06
CA GLU A 282 5.53 5.69 -23.66
C GLU A 282 4.36 6.13 -22.77
N ASN A 283 4.65 6.79 -21.64
CA ASN A 283 3.71 7.13 -20.58
C ASN A 283 3.08 5.89 -19.90
N LYS A 284 3.78 4.76 -19.85
CA LYS A 284 3.36 3.64 -19.02
C LYS A 284 3.88 3.79 -17.59
N VAL A 285 3.05 3.44 -16.64
CA VAL A 285 3.41 3.49 -15.22
C VAL A 285 4.45 2.41 -14.92
N ARG A 286 5.60 2.81 -14.40
CA ARG A 286 6.70 1.92 -14.01
C ARG A 286 6.91 1.86 -12.51
N TYR A 287 6.41 2.85 -11.77
CA TYR A 287 6.45 2.88 -10.32
C TYR A 287 5.29 3.70 -9.74
N LEU A 288 4.86 3.31 -8.56
CA LEU A 288 3.87 4.01 -7.76
C LEU A 288 4.20 3.75 -6.28
N GLY A 289 4.55 4.80 -5.55
CA GLY A 289 4.96 4.71 -4.14
C GLY A 289 5.64 5.98 -3.66
N ASN A 290 6.30 5.91 -2.51
CA ASN A 290 6.94 7.07 -1.88
C ASN A 290 8.44 6.87 -1.53
N GLU A 291 9.03 5.73 -1.89
CA GLU A 291 10.42 5.42 -1.57
C GLU A 291 11.38 6.03 -2.62
N MET A 292 12.04 7.14 -2.28
CA MET A 292 12.94 7.89 -3.19
C MET A 292 14.09 7.05 -3.74
N GLU A 293 14.56 6.06 -2.98
CA GLU A 293 15.65 5.19 -3.39
C GLU A 293 15.24 4.30 -4.57
N ASN A 294 14.04 3.73 -4.51
CA ASN A 294 13.44 2.95 -5.60
C ASN A 294 13.19 3.83 -6.82
N VAL A 295 12.68 5.05 -6.63
CA VAL A 295 12.46 6.02 -7.72
C VAL A 295 13.76 6.29 -8.46
N SER A 296 14.87 6.58 -7.76
CA SER A 296 16.17 6.86 -8.38
C SER A 296 16.71 5.67 -9.18
N GLN A 297 16.53 4.44 -8.67
CA GLN A 297 16.94 3.21 -9.36
C GLN A 297 16.14 2.98 -10.65
N ILE A 298 14.82 3.15 -10.57
CA ILE A 298 13.92 2.97 -11.72
C ILE A 298 14.19 4.01 -12.81
N ILE A 299 14.36 5.28 -12.46
CA ILE A 299 14.74 6.32 -13.42
C ILE A 299 16.04 5.92 -14.13
N THR A 300 17.05 5.48 -13.36
CA THR A 300 18.34 5.08 -13.93
C THR A 300 18.19 3.91 -14.90
N ALA A 301 17.39 2.90 -14.56
CA ALA A 301 17.08 1.78 -15.43
C ALA A 301 16.37 2.23 -16.71
N LEU A 302 15.33 3.07 -16.61
CA LEU A 302 14.58 3.60 -17.75
C LEU A 302 15.42 4.48 -18.68
N LEU A 303 16.40 5.19 -18.15
CA LEU A 303 17.32 5.99 -18.96
C LEU A 303 18.36 5.12 -19.70
N SER A 304 18.70 3.94 -19.16
CA SER A 304 19.60 2.98 -19.77
C SER A 304 18.91 2.07 -20.81
N GLU A 305 17.58 1.92 -20.75
CA GLU A 305 16.82 1.23 -21.80
C GLU A 305 17.04 1.98 -23.13
N SER A 306 17.61 1.31 -24.13
CA SER A 306 17.88 1.91 -25.45
C SER A 306 16.57 2.42 -26.07
N LYS A 307 16.64 3.54 -26.82
CA LYS A 307 15.49 4.09 -27.56
C LYS A 307 14.98 3.16 -28.67
N GLU A 308 15.70 2.09 -28.94
CA GLU A 308 15.31 1.06 -29.91
C GLU A 308 14.59 -0.06 -29.16
N LEU A 309 13.26 -0.14 -29.35
CA LEU A 309 12.49 -1.32 -29.07
C LEU A 309 13.08 -2.49 -29.86
N PRO A 310 13.47 -3.61 -29.23
CA PRO A 310 13.69 -4.83 -29.98
C PRO A 310 12.33 -5.22 -30.60
N LEU A 311 12.29 -5.18 -31.94
CA LEU A 311 11.23 -5.81 -32.70
C LEU A 311 11.28 -7.31 -32.40
N PHE A 312 10.57 -7.76 -31.40
CA PHE A 312 10.24 -9.17 -31.27
C PHE A 312 9.18 -9.50 -32.33
N ARG A 313 9.64 -10.15 -33.40
CA ARG A 313 8.82 -10.88 -34.35
C ARG A 313 8.31 -12.18 -33.75
#